data_f85e841135427105457c3c72311addc7
#
_entry.id   f85e841135427105457c3c72311addc7
#
_cell.length_a   1.000
_cell.length_b   1.000
_cell.length_c   1.000
_cell.angle_alpha   90.00
_cell.angle_beta   90.00
_cell.angle_gamma   90.00
#
_symmetry.space_group_name_H-M   'P 1'
#
loop_
_entity.id
_entity.type
_entity.pdbx_description
1 polymer ?
#
loop_
_entity_poly.entity_id
_entity_poly.type
_entity_poly.pdbx_seq_one_letter_code
_entity_poly.pdbx_strand_id
1 'polypeptide(L)'
;MRKTLIVTNDFPPRPGGIQAFLHNMALRLDPERLVVYASTWKRGREGVEATAAFDAEQPFTVVRDRTTMLLPTPGATRRAVGLLREHGCTSVWFGAAAPLGLMAPALRRAGAERLVATTHGHEAGWAQLPAARQLLRRIGESTDTITYLGEYTRSRIAGALTPEAAARMVQLPPGVDEKTFHPASGGDEVRARLGLTERPVVVCVSRLVPRKGQDTLIRAMPRILGAEPDAVLLVVGGGPYEKDLRLLAAETGVADSVHFTGPVPWSELPAHYGAGDVFAMPCRTRRGGLDVEGLGIVYLEASATGLPVVAGDSGGAPDAVLDGETGWVVHGNDPNESADRITTLLADPELRRRMGERGRTWVEEKWRWDLLAEHLKALL
;
A
#
# COMPACT_ATOMS: atom_id res chain seq x y z
N MET A 1 5.98 24.89 5.00
CA MET A 1 5.28 23.93 5.91
C MET A 1 5.28 24.48 7.32
N ARG A 2 4.17 24.35 8.06
CA ARG A 2 4.11 24.64 9.49
C ARG A 2 4.93 23.63 10.29
N LYS A 3 5.35 23.99 11.52
CA LYS A 3 5.94 22.98 12.42
C LYS A 3 4.88 21.99 12.85
N THR A 4 5.11 20.71 12.57
CA THR A 4 4.10 19.65 12.56
C THR A 4 4.41 18.58 13.60
N LEU A 5 3.41 18.21 14.40
CA LEU A 5 3.42 17.04 15.27
C LEU A 5 2.70 15.87 14.56
N ILE A 6 3.42 14.80 14.25
CA ILE A 6 2.80 13.52 13.86
C ILE A 6 2.38 12.77 15.11
N VAL A 7 1.15 12.26 15.13
CA VAL A 7 0.63 11.40 16.22
C VAL A 7 0.22 10.07 15.62
N THR A 8 0.91 8.98 15.97
CA THR A 8 0.69 7.68 15.31
C THR A 8 0.98 6.46 16.20
N ASN A 9 0.30 5.35 15.90
CA ASN A 9 0.67 4.01 16.36
C ASN A 9 1.66 3.33 15.39
N ASP A 10 1.70 3.80 14.17
CA ASP A 10 2.30 3.12 13.04
C ASP A 10 3.58 3.83 12.62
N PHE A 11 4.67 3.55 13.36
CA PHE A 11 6.00 4.08 13.02
C PHE A 11 7.06 2.99 13.18
N PRO A 12 8.08 2.96 12.30
CA PRO A 12 9.17 1.99 12.44
C PRO A 12 9.87 2.09 13.82
N PRO A 13 10.56 1.03 14.26
CA PRO A 13 10.96 -0.19 13.55
C PRO A 13 9.85 -1.26 13.43
N ARG A 14 8.61 -0.96 13.84
CA ARG A 14 7.48 -1.86 13.59
C ARG A 14 7.31 -2.06 12.07
N PRO A 15 7.33 -3.31 11.54
CA PRO A 15 7.13 -3.56 10.13
C PRO A 15 5.67 -3.40 9.73
N GLY A 16 5.42 -2.88 8.51
CA GLY A 16 4.09 -2.78 7.91
C GLY A 16 3.97 -1.68 6.87
N GLY A 17 2.94 -1.75 6.04
CA GLY A 17 2.71 -0.79 4.94
C GLY A 17 2.41 0.64 5.44
N ILE A 18 1.64 0.77 6.54
CA ILE A 18 1.33 2.09 7.13
C ILE A 18 2.60 2.71 7.70
N GLN A 19 3.43 1.91 8.39
CA GLN A 19 4.71 2.34 8.94
C GLN A 19 5.66 2.84 7.85
N ALA A 20 5.78 2.08 6.76
CA ALA A 20 6.57 2.46 5.60
C ALA A 20 6.03 3.74 4.95
N PHE A 21 4.71 3.87 4.79
CA PHE A 21 4.08 5.08 4.27
C PHE A 21 4.44 6.31 5.11
N LEU A 22 4.21 6.26 6.42
CA LEU A 22 4.47 7.40 7.31
C LEU A 22 5.94 7.78 7.35
N HIS A 23 6.83 6.80 7.39
CA HIS A 23 8.28 7.03 7.40
C HIS A 23 8.76 7.64 6.08
N ASN A 24 8.35 7.10 4.93
CA ASN A 24 8.69 7.66 3.62
C ASN A 24 8.22 9.10 3.46
N MET A 25 7.02 9.42 3.93
CA MET A 25 6.52 10.79 3.94
C MET A 25 7.34 11.66 4.89
N ALA A 26 7.59 11.21 6.13
CA ALA A 26 8.33 11.97 7.14
C ALA A 26 9.76 12.33 6.67
N LEU A 27 10.45 11.41 6.00
CA LEU A 27 11.80 11.63 5.44
C LEU A 27 11.84 12.71 4.32
N ARG A 28 10.68 13.02 3.72
CA ARG A 28 10.54 14.03 2.66
C ARG A 28 10.01 15.38 3.16
N LEU A 29 9.67 15.45 4.44
CA LEU A 29 9.33 16.70 5.10
C LEU A 29 10.59 17.38 5.65
N ASP A 30 10.47 18.68 5.98
CA ASP A 30 11.55 19.43 6.62
C ASP A 30 11.80 18.87 8.05
N PRO A 31 12.97 18.27 8.32
CA PRO A 31 13.24 17.60 9.59
C PRO A 31 13.24 18.55 10.78
N GLU A 32 13.62 19.82 10.62
CA GLU A 32 13.61 20.82 11.71
C GLU A 32 12.19 21.22 12.11
N ARG A 33 11.23 20.96 11.22
CA ARG A 33 9.80 21.28 11.40
C ARG A 33 8.95 20.07 11.73
N LEU A 34 9.58 18.92 12.05
CA LEU A 34 8.87 17.68 12.28
C LEU A 34 9.15 17.11 13.67
N VAL A 35 8.10 16.75 14.38
CA VAL A 35 8.15 16.00 15.64
C VAL A 35 7.20 14.82 15.52
N VAL A 36 7.68 13.61 15.84
CA VAL A 36 6.88 12.39 15.79
C VAL A 36 6.58 11.92 17.22
N TYR A 37 5.31 11.81 17.56
CA TYR A 37 4.84 11.15 18.78
C TYR A 37 4.25 9.79 18.42
N ALA A 38 4.94 8.73 18.77
CA ALA A 38 4.58 7.37 18.37
C ALA A 38 4.52 6.39 19.54
N SER A 39 3.75 5.31 19.40
CA SER A 39 3.79 4.18 20.33
C SER A 39 5.14 3.46 20.28
N THR A 40 5.50 2.75 21.35
CA THR A 40 6.64 1.82 21.35
C THR A 40 6.31 0.56 20.57
N TRP A 41 7.30 -0.05 19.89
CA TRP A 41 7.05 -1.24 19.07
C TRP A 41 6.75 -2.50 19.91
N LYS A 42 7.69 -2.86 20.82
CA LYS A 42 7.58 -4.05 21.68
C LYS A 42 7.86 -3.68 23.12
N ARG A 43 7.31 -4.47 24.05
CA ARG A 43 7.70 -4.42 25.46
C ARG A 43 9.00 -5.21 25.64
N GLY A 44 9.75 -4.87 26.70
CA GLY A 44 10.99 -5.52 27.04
C GLY A 44 12.23 -4.82 26.47
N ARG A 45 13.41 -5.26 26.95
CA ARG A 45 14.68 -4.59 26.69
C ARG A 45 15.01 -4.53 25.18
N GLU A 46 14.91 -5.67 24.49
CA GLU A 46 15.20 -5.77 23.05
C GLU A 46 14.33 -4.81 22.20
N GLY A 47 13.03 -4.73 22.50
CA GLY A 47 12.13 -3.83 21.77
C GLY A 47 12.42 -2.36 22.02
N VAL A 48 12.84 -2.00 23.24
CA VAL A 48 13.22 -0.64 23.62
C VAL A 48 14.55 -0.26 22.94
N GLU A 49 15.54 -1.14 22.95
CA GLU A 49 16.85 -0.92 22.33
C GLU A 49 16.72 -0.76 20.80
N ALA A 50 15.98 -1.64 20.13
CA ALA A 50 15.73 -1.55 18.70
C ALA A 50 14.99 -0.26 18.31
N THR A 51 14.02 0.17 19.14
CA THR A 51 13.29 1.42 18.92
C THR A 51 14.21 2.64 19.10
N ALA A 52 15.05 2.64 20.14
CA ALA A 52 15.98 3.73 20.41
C ALA A 52 17.07 3.84 19.32
N ALA A 53 17.60 2.71 18.84
CA ALA A 53 18.55 2.69 17.74
C ALA A 53 17.95 3.29 16.47
N PHE A 54 16.74 2.87 16.09
CA PHE A 54 16.03 3.42 14.95
C PHE A 54 15.78 4.94 15.09
N ASP A 55 15.30 5.37 16.27
CA ASP A 55 14.96 6.78 16.52
C ASP A 55 16.20 7.69 16.46
N ALA A 56 17.37 7.20 16.88
CA ALA A 56 18.64 7.93 16.83
C ALA A 56 19.15 8.19 15.41
N GLU A 57 18.74 7.38 14.44
CA GLU A 57 19.11 7.54 13.02
C GLU A 57 18.19 8.52 12.28
N GLN A 58 17.08 8.97 12.91
CA GLN A 58 16.14 9.84 12.22
C GLN A 58 16.64 11.29 12.20
N PRO A 59 16.43 12.02 11.09
CA PRO A 59 16.85 13.42 10.98
C PRO A 59 15.92 14.38 11.75
N PHE A 60 14.81 13.90 12.30
CA PHE A 60 13.80 14.66 13.03
C PHE A 60 13.59 14.09 14.44
N THR A 61 12.92 14.86 15.32
CA THR A 61 12.66 14.43 16.69
C THR A 61 11.60 13.33 16.75
N VAL A 62 11.93 12.20 17.40
CA VAL A 62 10.97 11.12 17.70
C VAL A 62 10.80 10.99 19.21
N VAL A 63 9.55 11.05 19.66
CA VAL A 63 9.16 10.86 21.07
C VAL A 63 8.28 9.62 21.17
N ARG A 64 8.72 8.63 21.95
CA ARG A 64 7.96 7.39 22.13
C ARG A 64 7.07 7.43 23.37
N ASP A 65 5.84 6.97 23.19
CA ASP A 65 4.98 6.64 24.33
C ASP A 65 5.45 5.33 24.97
N ARG A 66 5.17 5.15 26.25
CA ARG A 66 5.51 3.92 26.99
C ARG A 66 4.63 2.72 26.59
N THR A 67 3.51 2.97 25.95
CA THR A 67 2.55 1.94 25.51
C THR A 67 2.87 1.45 24.10
N THR A 68 2.59 0.17 23.87
CA THR A 68 2.71 -0.43 22.53
C THR A 68 1.52 -0.13 21.62
N MET A 69 0.49 0.51 22.20
CA MET A 69 -0.69 1.02 21.47
C MET A 69 -1.09 2.36 22.09
N LEU A 70 -0.95 3.42 21.31
CA LEU A 70 -1.40 4.76 21.67
C LEU A 70 -2.92 4.84 21.44
N LEU A 71 -3.65 5.14 22.50
CA LEU A 71 -5.09 5.40 22.46
C LEU A 71 -5.38 6.84 22.87
N PRO A 72 -6.51 7.45 22.46
CA PRO A 72 -6.87 8.82 22.80
C PRO A 72 -7.33 8.95 24.25
N THR A 73 -6.52 8.45 25.18
CA THR A 73 -6.75 8.57 26.62
C THR A 73 -6.43 10.00 27.11
N PRO A 74 -6.95 10.43 28.25
CA PRO A 74 -6.58 11.74 28.83
C PRO A 74 -5.06 11.91 29.04
N GLY A 75 -4.35 10.84 29.38
CA GLY A 75 -2.89 10.86 29.56
C GLY A 75 -2.15 11.08 28.24
N ALA A 76 -2.42 10.26 27.21
CA ALA A 76 -1.83 10.39 25.89
C ALA A 76 -2.17 11.73 25.23
N THR A 77 -3.43 12.20 25.38
CA THR A 77 -3.85 13.52 24.88
C THR A 77 -3.10 14.66 25.57
N ARG A 78 -2.92 14.62 26.89
CA ARG A 78 -2.11 15.60 27.61
C ARG A 78 -0.65 15.60 27.16
N ARG A 79 -0.07 14.42 26.90
CA ARG A 79 1.30 14.30 26.38
C ARG A 79 1.41 14.90 24.97
N ALA A 80 0.48 14.60 24.07
CA ALA A 80 0.44 15.19 22.73
C ALA A 80 0.32 16.73 22.78
N VAL A 81 -0.55 17.26 23.65
CA VAL A 81 -0.69 18.71 23.89
C VAL A 81 0.61 19.30 24.46
N GLY A 82 1.25 18.59 25.39
CA GLY A 82 2.56 19.01 25.92
C GLY A 82 3.61 19.14 24.84
N LEU A 83 3.75 18.12 23.97
CA LEU A 83 4.70 18.10 22.86
C LEU A 83 4.39 19.19 21.83
N LEU A 84 3.12 19.41 21.51
CA LEU A 84 2.71 20.46 20.59
C LEU A 84 3.22 21.84 21.08
N ARG A 85 3.07 22.14 22.37
CA ARG A 85 3.53 23.41 23.00
C ARG A 85 5.04 23.45 23.17
N GLU A 86 5.66 22.40 23.69
CA GLU A 86 7.10 22.28 23.93
C GLU A 86 7.91 22.55 22.67
N HIS A 87 7.45 21.99 21.54
CA HIS A 87 8.12 22.14 20.26
C HIS A 87 7.58 23.30 19.40
N GLY A 88 6.56 24.02 19.84
CA GLY A 88 5.94 25.10 19.06
C GLY A 88 5.28 24.63 17.77
N CYS A 89 4.69 23.44 17.78
CA CYS A 89 3.98 22.91 16.60
C CYS A 89 2.63 23.62 16.47
N THR A 90 2.28 24.01 15.23
CA THR A 90 0.97 24.61 14.90
C THR A 90 0.17 23.75 13.93
N SER A 91 0.77 22.67 13.41
CA SER A 91 0.09 21.65 12.63
C SER A 91 0.17 20.28 13.30
N VAL A 92 -0.86 19.46 13.13
CA VAL A 92 -0.89 18.07 13.59
C VAL A 92 -1.29 17.14 12.45
N TRP A 93 -0.54 16.07 12.30
CA TRP A 93 -0.86 15.01 11.37
C TRP A 93 -1.09 13.69 12.13
N PHE A 94 -2.34 13.24 12.14
CA PHE A 94 -2.68 11.90 12.64
C PHE A 94 -2.31 10.87 11.58
N GLY A 95 -1.30 10.06 11.86
CA GLY A 95 -0.79 9.03 10.94
C GLY A 95 -1.83 7.95 10.63
N ALA A 96 -2.80 7.71 11.54
CA ALA A 96 -4.03 6.99 11.29
C ALA A 96 -5.19 7.79 11.90
N ALA A 97 -6.24 8.02 11.12
CA ALA A 97 -7.38 8.85 11.53
C ALA A 97 -8.08 8.27 12.76
N ALA A 98 -8.36 6.99 12.76
CA ALA A 98 -9.03 6.30 13.85
C ALA A 98 -8.04 5.42 14.64
N PRO A 99 -8.04 5.48 15.98
CA PRO A 99 -8.86 6.35 16.85
C PRO A 99 -8.20 7.70 17.21
N LEU A 100 -6.94 7.95 16.80
CA LEU A 100 -6.12 9.05 17.32
C LEU A 100 -6.67 10.45 16.97
N GLY A 101 -7.39 10.57 15.86
CA GLY A 101 -8.06 11.82 15.47
C GLY A 101 -9.08 12.33 16.50
N LEU A 102 -9.51 11.51 17.45
CA LEU A 102 -10.33 11.94 18.59
C LEU A 102 -9.60 12.90 19.55
N MET A 103 -8.26 13.00 19.45
CA MET A 103 -7.48 14.03 20.19
C MET A 103 -7.60 15.42 19.55
N ALA A 104 -8.10 15.54 18.32
CA ALA A 104 -8.14 16.79 17.56
C ALA A 104 -8.75 17.98 18.31
N PRO A 105 -9.90 17.87 19.02
CA PRO A 105 -10.47 18.99 19.76
C PRO A 105 -9.56 19.53 20.87
N ALA A 106 -8.79 18.66 21.54
CA ALA A 106 -7.87 19.07 22.59
C ALA A 106 -6.64 19.77 22.01
N LEU A 107 -6.09 19.27 20.89
CA LEU A 107 -4.97 19.87 20.19
C LEU A 107 -5.35 21.20 19.55
N ARG A 108 -6.56 21.32 19.00
CA ARG A 108 -7.10 22.60 18.50
C ARG A 108 -7.15 23.66 19.60
N ARG A 109 -7.69 23.32 20.76
CA ARG A 109 -7.72 24.23 21.93
C ARG A 109 -6.33 24.57 22.45
N ALA A 110 -5.35 23.72 22.21
CA ALA A 110 -3.96 23.93 22.62
C ALA A 110 -3.16 24.83 21.66
N GLY A 111 -3.74 25.22 20.51
CA GLY A 111 -3.12 26.14 19.54
C GLY A 111 -2.81 25.50 18.18
N ALA A 112 -3.25 24.25 17.92
CA ALA A 112 -3.11 23.70 16.58
C ALA A 112 -4.01 24.43 15.57
N GLU A 113 -3.42 24.97 14.52
CA GLU A 113 -4.09 25.71 13.45
C GLU A 113 -4.54 24.77 12.32
N ARG A 114 -3.82 23.66 12.11
CA ARG A 114 -4.08 22.69 11.07
C ARG A 114 -4.08 21.26 11.63
N LEU A 115 -5.09 20.50 11.28
CA LEU A 115 -5.28 19.11 11.73
C LEU A 115 -5.61 18.23 10.53
N VAL A 116 -4.69 17.36 10.17
CA VAL A 116 -4.83 16.41 9.05
C VAL A 116 -4.92 14.98 9.60
N ALA A 117 -5.83 14.16 9.11
CA ALA A 117 -5.99 12.77 9.52
C ALA A 117 -5.95 11.84 8.31
N THR A 118 -5.01 10.89 8.30
CA THR A 118 -4.84 9.94 7.18
C THR A 118 -5.61 8.65 7.42
N THR A 119 -6.33 8.18 6.39
CA THR A 119 -6.96 6.86 6.40
C THR A 119 -6.19 5.88 5.53
N HIS A 120 -6.14 4.61 5.95
CA HIS A 120 -5.37 3.55 5.29
C HIS A 120 -6.25 2.39 4.80
N GLY A 121 -7.57 2.59 4.76
CA GLY A 121 -8.53 1.58 4.30
C GLY A 121 -9.18 0.76 5.42
N HIS A 122 -8.53 0.55 6.57
CA HIS A 122 -9.17 -0.16 7.70
C HIS A 122 -10.34 0.64 8.30
N GLU A 123 -10.36 1.95 8.14
CA GLU A 123 -11.47 2.83 8.52
C GLU A 123 -12.75 2.56 7.71
N ALA A 124 -12.65 1.94 6.54
CA ALA A 124 -13.82 1.48 5.79
C ALA A 124 -14.66 0.45 6.58
N GLY A 125 -13.99 -0.40 7.38
CA GLY A 125 -14.67 -1.29 8.33
C GLY A 125 -15.34 -0.52 9.49
N TRP A 126 -14.72 0.55 9.97
CA TRP A 126 -15.30 1.42 11.00
C TRP A 126 -16.58 2.10 10.51
N ALA A 127 -16.63 2.50 9.25
CA ALA A 127 -17.80 3.13 8.64
C ALA A 127 -19.06 2.23 8.62
N GLN A 128 -18.89 0.91 8.74
CA GLN A 128 -19.99 -0.07 8.74
C GLN A 128 -20.57 -0.31 10.16
N LEU A 129 -19.83 0.00 11.22
CA LEU A 129 -20.24 -0.24 12.60
C LEU A 129 -20.83 1.04 13.20
N PRO A 130 -22.09 1.04 13.73
CA PRO A 130 -22.77 2.27 14.16
C PRO A 130 -21.95 3.13 15.14
N ALA A 131 -21.38 2.52 16.18
CA ALA A 131 -20.56 3.25 17.17
C ALA A 131 -19.27 3.81 16.57
N ALA A 132 -18.55 3.00 15.77
CA ALA A 132 -17.31 3.41 15.13
C ALA A 132 -17.54 4.48 14.04
N ARG A 133 -18.66 4.37 13.30
CA ARG A 133 -19.12 5.40 12.36
C ARG A 133 -19.32 6.76 13.06
N GLN A 134 -19.91 6.78 14.25
CA GLN A 134 -20.07 8.01 15.03
C GLN A 134 -18.72 8.62 15.44
N LEU A 135 -17.73 7.77 15.76
CA LEU A 135 -16.37 8.26 16.08
C LEU A 135 -15.69 8.82 14.84
N LEU A 136 -15.80 8.17 13.67
CA LEU A 136 -15.29 8.72 12.40
C LEU A 136 -15.92 10.07 12.07
N ARG A 137 -17.23 10.21 12.26
CA ARG A 137 -17.91 11.48 12.07
C ARG A 137 -17.33 12.58 12.94
N ARG A 138 -17.11 12.33 14.24
CA ARG A 138 -16.47 13.27 15.18
C ARG A 138 -15.05 13.64 14.75
N ILE A 139 -14.28 12.69 14.25
CA ILE A 139 -12.94 12.94 13.70
C ILE A 139 -13.04 13.89 12.51
N GLY A 140 -13.95 13.61 11.55
CA GLY A 140 -14.15 14.46 10.39
C GLY A 140 -14.58 15.90 10.72
N GLU A 141 -15.46 16.07 11.73
CA GLU A 141 -15.90 17.38 12.21
C GLU A 141 -14.77 18.17 12.90
N SER A 142 -13.80 17.47 13.50
CA SER A 142 -12.72 18.05 14.32
C SER A 142 -11.42 18.28 13.55
N THR A 143 -11.25 17.73 12.36
CA THR A 143 -10.07 17.87 11.50
C THR A 143 -10.35 18.76 10.30
N ASP A 144 -9.31 19.41 9.77
CA ASP A 144 -9.45 20.24 8.57
C ASP A 144 -9.49 19.41 7.30
N THR A 145 -8.78 18.28 7.29
CA THR A 145 -8.70 17.38 6.14
C THR A 145 -8.61 15.94 6.62
N ILE A 146 -9.37 15.06 5.96
CA ILE A 146 -9.18 13.61 6.01
C ILE A 146 -8.59 13.17 4.67
N THR A 147 -7.49 12.40 4.70
CA THR A 147 -6.93 11.85 3.47
C THR A 147 -7.39 10.41 3.24
N TYR A 148 -7.45 10.00 1.97
CA TYR A 148 -7.86 8.66 1.55
C TYR A 148 -6.91 8.10 0.48
N LEU A 149 -6.91 6.76 0.31
CA LEU A 149 -6.00 6.09 -0.63
C LEU A 149 -6.49 6.21 -2.09
N GLY A 150 -7.72 5.83 -2.34
CA GLY A 150 -8.36 5.78 -3.65
C GLY A 150 -9.88 5.90 -3.53
N GLU A 151 -10.58 5.90 -4.65
CA GLU A 151 -12.03 6.16 -4.69
C GLU A 151 -12.84 5.11 -3.91
N TYR A 152 -12.39 3.86 -3.89
CA TYR A 152 -13.01 2.84 -3.05
C TYR A 152 -13.02 3.23 -1.57
N THR A 153 -11.86 3.62 -1.03
CA THR A 153 -11.77 4.04 0.39
C THR A 153 -12.52 5.32 0.65
N ARG A 154 -12.49 6.28 -0.29
CA ARG A 154 -13.26 7.52 -0.21
C ARG A 154 -14.75 7.26 -0.11
N SER A 155 -15.33 6.48 -1.02
CA SER A 155 -16.77 6.19 -1.06
C SER A 155 -17.26 5.52 0.23
N ARG A 156 -16.47 4.63 0.82
CA ARG A 156 -16.80 3.94 2.07
C ARG A 156 -16.74 4.86 3.28
N ILE A 157 -15.74 5.74 3.35
CA ILE A 157 -15.52 6.63 4.50
C ILE A 157 -16.43 7.86 4.43
N ALA A 158 -16.59 8.46 3.25
CA ALA A 158 -17.42 9.66 3.06
C ALA A 158 -18.87 9.47 3.58
N GLY A 159 -19.45 8.29 3.40
CA GLY A 159 -20.77 7.97 3.91
C GLY A 159 -20.89 7.98 5.45
N ALA A 160 -19.78 7.93 6.18
CA ALA A 160 -19.75 8.02 7.64
C ALA A 160 -19.49 9.46 8.16
N LEU A 161 -19.13 10.38 7.29
CA LEU A 161 -18.81 11.78 7.61
C LEU A 161 -20.04 12.70 7.44
N THR A 162 -19.92 13.95 7.85
CA THR A 162 -20.86 15.00 7.42
C THR A 162 -20.55 15.41 5.97
N PRO A 163 -21.52 15.99 5.24
CA PRO A 163 -21.28 16.47 3.87
C PRO A 163 -20.09 17.42 3.76
N GLU A 164 -19.94 18.32 4.74
CA GLU A 164 -18.84 19.30 4.80
C GLU A 164 -17.49 18.62 5.03
N ALA A 165 -17.42 17.61 5.90
CA ALA A 165 -16.20 16.85 6.14
C ALA A 165 -15.84 15.97 4.94
N ALA A 166 -16.83 15.35 4.30
CA ALA A 166 -16.64 14.56 3.09
C ALA A 166 -16.14 15.42 1.91
N ALA A 167 -16.63 16.66 1.78
CA ALA A 167 -16.15 17.59 0.76
C ALA A 167 -14.69 18.05 0.94
N ARG A 168 -14.13 17.92 2.16
CA ARG A 168 -12.74 18.24 2.47
C ARG A 168 -11.80 17.04 2.42
N MET A 169 -12.29 15.88 1.96
CA MET A 169 -11.44 14.71 1.76
C MET A 169 -10.48 14.94 0.60
N VAL A 170 -9.21 14.53 0.78
CA VAL A 170 -8.14 14.69 -0.21
C VAL A 170 -7.45 13.35 -0.43
N GLN A 171 -7.16 13.01 -1.68
CA GLN A 171 -6.41 11.80 -2.00
C GLN A 171 -4.95 11.94 -1.58
N LEU A 172 -4.45 10.99 -0.80
CA LEU A 172 -3.05 10.88 -0.40
C LEU A 172 -2.66 9.41 -0.26
N PRO A 173 -2.36 8.73 -1.36
CA PRO A 173 -1.95 7.33 -1.38
C PRO A 173 -0.46 7.17 -1.04
N PRO A 174 0.03 5.93 -0.86
CA PRO A 174 1.46 5.65 -0.87
C PRO A 174 2.06 5.92 -2.25
N GLY A 175 3.30 6.38 -2.25
CA GLY A 175 4.07 6.58 -3.47
C GLY A 175 4.84 5.34 -3.90
N VAL A 176 5.38 5.39 -5.12
CA VAL A 176 6.35 4.43 -5.65
C VAL A 176 7.69 5.12 -5.83
N ASP A 177 8.76 4.40 -5.56
CA ASP A 177 10.13 4.82 -5.89
C ASP A 177 10.46 4.38 -7.33
N GLU A 178 10.23 5.27 -8.27
CA GLU A 178 10.42 5.05 -9.70
C GLU A 178 11.91 4.91 -10.10
N LYS A 179 12.81 5.22 -9.17
CA LYS A 179 14.26 5.01 -9.36
C LYS A 179 14.68 3.60 -8.96
N THR A 180 13.98 3.02 -8.01
CA THR A 180 14.17 1.64 -7.57
C THR A 180 13.41 0.66 -8.47
N PHE A 181 12.15 0.99 -8.80
CA PHE A 181 11.33 0.20 -9.71
C PHE A 181 11.39 0.79 -11.12
N HIS A 182 12.17 0.17 -12.00
CA HIS A 182 12.34 0.63 -13.38
C HIS A 182 12.65 -0.54 -14.34
N PRO A 183 12.49 -0.38 -15.65
CA PRO A 183 12.64 -1.48 -16.63
C PRO A 183 14.01 -2.17 -16.60
N ALA A 184 15.08 -1.46 -16.22
CA ALA A 184 16.44 -2.00 -16.15
C ALA A 184 16.85 -2.44 -14.72
N SER A 185 15.91 -2.92 -13.91
CA SER A 185 16.16 -3.27 -12.49
C SER A 185 16.76 -4.67 -12.27
N GLY A 186 17.36 -5.30 -13.27
CA GLY A 186 18.08 -6.58 -13.12
C GLY A 186 17.22 -7.82 -13.38
N GLY A 187 16.16 -7.69 -14.16
CA GLY A 187 15.25 -8.82 -14.48
C GLY A 187 15.94 -9.97 -15.21
N ASP A 188 16.86 -9.67 -16.10
CA ASP A 188 17.61 -10.68 -16.89
C ASP A 188 18.44 -11.62 -15.99
N GLU A 189 19.00 -11.10 -14.90
CA GLU A 189 19.76 -11.89 -13.93
C GLU A 189 18.85 -12.86 -13.18
N VAL A 190 17.64 -12.42 -12.83
CA VAL A 190 16.62 -13.28 -12.21
C VAL A 190 16.16 -14.35 -13.19
N ARG A 191 15.89 -14.00 -14.46
CA ARG A 191 15.54 -14.97 -15.52
C ARG A 191 16.63 -16.02 -15.73
N ALA A 192 17.88 -15.59 -15.83
CA ALA A 192 19.02 -16.52 -15.99
C ALA A 192 19.16 -17.48 -14.82
N ARG A 193 19.06 -16.96 -13.58
CA ARG A 193 19.12 -17.75 -12.34
C ARG A 193 18.02 -18.79 -12.24
N LEU A 194 16.83 -18.48 -12.73
CA LEU A 194 15.64 -19.35 -12.68
C LEU A 194 15.43 -20.20 -13.94
N GLY A 195 16.28 -20.07 -14.96
CA GLY A 195 16.14 -20.78 -16.24
C GLY A 195 14.94 -20.31 -17.08
N LEU A 196 14.63 -19.01 -17.03
CA LEU A 196 13.45 -18.39 -17.66
C LEU A 196 13.80 -17.46 -18.82
N THR A 197 15.05 -17.47 -19.32
CA THR A 197 15.60 -16.43 -20.22
C THR A 197 14.74 -16.19 -21.47
N GLU A 198 14.29 -17.24 -22.13
CA GLU A 198 13.49 -17.15 -23.37
C GLU A 198 11.99 -17.42 -23.17
N ARG A 199 11.57 -17.62 -21.94
CA ARG A 199 10.19 -17.98 -21.63
C ARG A 199 9.31 -16.74 -21.38
N PRO A 200 8.04 -16.72 -21.85
CA PRO A 200 7.09 -15.69 -21.43
C PRO A 200 6.80 -15.82 -19.91
N VAL A 201 6.94 -14.72 -19.16
CA VAL A 201 6.82 -14.73 -17.70
C VAL A 201 5.66 -13.86 -17.24
N VAL A 202 4.68 -14.47 -16.58
CA VAL A 202 3.66 -13.78 -15.80
C VAL A 202 4.15 -13.68 -14.35
N VAL A 203 4.41 -12.49 -13.86
CA VAL A 203 4.89 -12.28 -12.49
C VAL A 203 3.74 -11.87 -11.56
N CYS A 204 3.67 -12.49 -10.38
CA CYS A 204 2.76 -12.15 -9.30
C CYS A 204 3.55 -11.90 -8.03
N VAL A 205 3.59 -10.68 -7.55
CA VAL A 205 4.30 -10.28 -6.34
C VAL A 205 3.29 -9.95 -5.26
N SER A 206 3.21 -10.77 -4.21
CA SER A 206 2.32 -10.50 -3.09
C SER A 206 2.53 -11.46 -1.92
N ARG A 207 1.99 -11.10 -0.75
CA ARG A 207 1.80 -12.08 0.31
C ARG A 207 0.85 -13.19 -0.14
N LEU A 208 1.20 -14.45 0.11
CA LEU A 208 0.39 -15.61 -0.29
C LEU A 208 -0.79 -15.79 0.67
N VAL A 209 -1.91 -15.18 0.31
CA VAL A 209 -3.20 -15.25 1.02
C VAL A 209 -4.35 -15.31 0.01
N PRO A 210 -5.48 -15.98 0.33
CA PRO A 210 -6.54 -16.26 -0.66
C PRO A 210 -7.16 -15.05 -1.37
N ARG A 211 -7.13 -13.85 -0.77
CA ARG A 211 -7.67 -12.65 -1.42
C ARG A 211 -6.82 -12.13 -2.58
N LYS A 212 -5.54 -12.55 -2.68
CA LYS A 212 -4.60 -12.07 -3.70
C LYS A 212 -4.74 -12.77 -5.06
N GLY A 213 -5.49 -13.90 -5.14
CA GLY A 213 -5.87 -14.51 -6.40
C GLY A 213 -4.79 -15.35 -7.08
N GLN A 214 -3.73 -15.78 -6.37
CA GLN A 214 -2.72 -16.68 -6.94
C GLN A 214 -3.35 -18.00 -7.41
N ASP A 215 -4.35 -18.49 -6.71
CA ASP A 215 -5.11 -19.69 -7.12
C ASP A 215 -5.91 -19.46 -8.41
N THR A 216 -6.42 -18.25 -8.65
CA THR A 216 -7.06 -17.88 -9.93
C THR A 216 -6.03 -17.93 -11.06
N LEU A 217 -4.80 -17.44 -10.85
CA LEU A 217 -3.73 -17.52 -11.84
C LEU A 217 -3.32 -18.96 -12.13
N ILE A 218 -3.15 -19.80 -11.09
CA ILE A 218 -2.82 -21.23 -11.29
C ILE A 218 -3.91 -21.94 -12.11
N ARG A 219 -5.19 -21.66 -11.85
CA ARG A 219 -6.33 -22.19 -12.63
C ARG A 219 -6.40 -21.62 -14.05
N ALA A 220 -5.83 -20.44 -14.29
CA ALA A 220 -5.72 -19.85 -15.63
C ALA A 220 -4.59 -20.47 -16.46
N MET A 221 -3.54 -21.02 -15.82
CA MET A 221 -2.35 -21.53 -16.51
C MET A 221 -2.63 -22.60 -17.56
N PRO A 222 -3.54 -23.59 -17.40
CA PRO A 222 -3.82 -24.55 -18.46
C PRO A 222 -4.26 -23.88 -19.76
N ARG A 223 -5.08 -22.83 -19.68
CA ARG A 223 -5.54 -22.08 -20.86
C ARG A 223 -4.42 -21.19 -21.43
N ILE A 224 -3.60 -20.57 -20.58
CA ILE A 224 -2.43 -19.79 -21.01
C ILE A 224 -1.45 -20.70 -21.74
N LEU A 225 -1.10 -21.87 -21.20
CA LEU A 225 -0.20 -22.84 -21.79
C LEU A 225 -0.72 -23.44 -23.10
N GLY A 226 -2.05 -23.46 -23.28
CA GLY A 226 -2.67 -23.84 -24.55
C GLY A 226 -2.36 -22.88 -25.70
N ALA A 227 -2.12 -21.60 -25.40
CA ALA A 227 -1.77 -20.56 -26.38
C ALA A 227 -0.25 -20.27 -26.39
N GLU A 228 0.38 -20.28 -25.24
CA GLU A 228 1.80 -19.97 -25.01
C GLU A 228 2.43 -21.12 -24.22
N PRO A 229 2.85 -22.24 -24.90
CA PRO A 229 3.26 -23.47 -24.22
C PRO A 229 4.44 -23.32 -23.26
N ASP A 230 5.32 -22.34 -23.49
CA ASP A 230 6.49 -22.06 -22.68
C ASP A 230 6.25 -21.04 -21.56
N ALA A 231 5.02 -20.55 -21.41
CA ALA A 231 4.70 -19.54 -20.40
C ALA A 231 4.96 -20.03 -18.97
N VAL A 232 5.39 -19.11 -18.11
CA VAL A 232 5.67 -19.37 -16.69
C VAL A 232 4.91 -18.40 -15.82
N LEU A 233 4.36 -18.90 -14.73
CA LEU A 233 3.87 -18.10 -13.62
C LEU A 233 4.95 -18.01 -12.54
N LEU A 234 5.55 -16.84 -12.35
CA LEU A 234 6.52 -16.54 -11.31
C LEU A 234 5.81 -15.93 -10.10
N VAL A 235 5.68 -16.70 -9.02
CA VAL A 235 5.02 -16.28 -7.78
C VAL A 235 6.08 -15.85 -6.77
N VAL A 236 6.15 -14.55 -6.50
CA VAL A 236 7.13 -13.92 -5.60
C VAL A 236 6.45 -13.55 -4.29
N GLY A 237 6.96 -14.09 -3.19
CA GLY A 237 6.46 -13.84 -1.84
C GLY A 237 6.17 -15.10 -1.06
N GLY A 238 5.84 -14.94 0.21
CA GLY A 238 5.50 -16.04 1.11
C GLY A 238 4.18 -15.82 1.82
N GLY A 239 3.64 -16.87 2.41
CA GLY A 239 2.42 -16.78 3.20
C GLY A 239 1.76 -18.12 3.50
N PRO A 240 0.73 -18.11 4.36
CA PRO A 240 0.09 -19.35 4.82
C PRO A 240 -0.62 -20.14 3.72
N TYR A 241 -0.90 -19.52 2.57
CA TYR A 241 -1.59 -20.15 1.45
C TYR A 241 -0.66 -20.92 0.49
N GLU A 242 0.66 -20.86 0.70
CA GLU A 242 1.65 -21.45 -0.23
C GLU A 242 1.46 -22.97 -0.43
N LYS A 243 1.22 -23.71 0.67
CA LYS A 243 1.02 -25.17 0.59
C LYS A 243 -0.18 -25.53 -0.31
N ASP A 244 -1.29 -24.82 -0.16
CA ASP A 244 -2.51 -25.07 -0.93
C ASP A 244 -2.30 -24.69 -2.41
N LEU A 245 -1.54 -23.61 -2.68
CA LEU A 245 -1.20 -23.19 -4.04
C LEU A 245 -0.32 -24.21 -4.77
N ARG A 246 0.69 -24.78 -4.09
CA ARG A 246 1.53 -25.84 -4.65
C ARG A 246 0.73 -27.12 -4.96
N LEU A 247 -0.16 -27.51 -4.06
CA LEU A 247 -1.07 -28.62 -4.28
C LEU A 247 -1.98 -28.36 -5.49
N LEU A 248 -2.58 -27.17 -5.57
CA LEU A 248 -3.41 -26.78 -6.70
C LEU A 248 -2.64 -26.81 -8.02
N ALA A 249 -1.38 -26.36 -8.08
CA ALA A 249 -0.56 -26.42 -9.26
C ALA A 249 -0.31 -27.87 -9.73
N ALA A 250 -0.12 -28.79 -8.78
CA ALA A 250 0.01 -30.22 -9.08
C ALA A 250 -1.32 -30.83 -9.58
N GLU A 251 -2.44 -30.54 -8.91
CA GLU A 251 -3.76 -31.01 -9.28
C GLU A 251 -4.23 -30.51 -10.67
N THR A 252 -3.83 -29.29 -11.04
CA THR A 252 -4.13 -28.72 -12.37
C THR A 252 -3.12 -29.10 -13.45
N GLY A 253 -2.07 -29.87 -13.09
CA GLY A 253 -1.07 -30.35 -14.03
C GLY A 253 -0.10 -29.27 -14.54
N VAL A 254 0.04 -28.16 -13.82
CA VAL A 254 0.87 -27.03 -14.24
C VAL A 254 2.07 -26.76 -13.31
N ALA A 255 2.40 -27.71 -12.43
CA ALA A 255 3.44 -27.55 -11.42
C ALA A 255 4.80 -27.13 -12.01
N ASP A 256 5.18 -27.66 -13.18
CA ASP A 256 6.44 -27.37 -13.88
C ASP A 256 6.46 -25.94 -14.50
N SER A 257 5.30 -25.31 -14.63
CA SER A 257 5.15 -23.95 -15.17
C SER A 257 4.85 -22.90 -14.09
N VAL A 258 4.87 -23.28 -12.79
CA VAL A 258 4.65 -22.35 -11.67
C VAL A 258 5.86 -22.34 -10.75
N HIS A 259 6.58 -21.23 -10.73
CA HIS A 259 7.78 -21.04 -9.91
C HIS A 259 7.47 -20.20 -8.67
N PHE A 260 7.67 -20.77 -7.48
CA PHE A 260 7.54 -20.06 -6.19
C PHE A 260 8.93 -19.71 -5.68
N THR A 261 9.24 -18.43 -5.57
CA THR A 261 10.53 -17.95 -5.03
C THR A 261 10.58 -17.99 -3.50
N GLY A 262 9.44 -18.03 -2.81
CA GLY A 262 9.34 -17.66 -1.42
C GLY A 262 9.52 -16.14 -1.21
N PRO A 263 9.66 -15.70 0.05
CA PRO A 263 9.92 -14.30 0.35
C PRO A 263 11.32 -13.90 -0.15
N VAL A 264 11.40 -12.74 -0.82
CA VAL A 264 12.66 -12.17 -1.30
C VAL A 264 12.98 -10.90 -0.51
N PRO A 265 14.27 -10.54 -0.32
CA PRO A 265 14.66 -9.28 0.27
C PRO A 265 14.12 -8.09 -0.54
N TRP A 266 13.81 -6.97 0.13
CA TRP A 266 13.33 -5.76 -0.54
C TRP A 266 14.28 -5.29 -1.65
N SER A 267 15.59 -5.40 -1.45
CA SER A 267 16.60 -5.01 -2.43
C SER A 267 16.58 -5.83 -3.73
N GLU A 268 16.06 -7.05 -3.69
CA GLU A 268 15.93 -7.94 -4.85
C GLU A 268 14.55 -7.85 -5.53
N LEU A 269 13.58 -7.23 -4.86
CA LEU A 269 12.21 -7.20 -5.34
C LEU A 269 12.06 -6.52 -6.71
N PRO A 270 12.72 -5.37 -7.00
CA PRO A 270 12.64 -4.73 -8.31
C PRO A 270 13.08 -5.64 -9.47
N ALA A 271 14.14 -6.42 -9.26
CA ALA A 271 14.63 -7.37 -10.26
C ALA A 271 13.62 -8.51 -10.54
N HIS A 272 12.86 -8.93 -9.52
CA HIS A 272 11.81 -9.93 -9.72
C HIS A 272 10.61 -9.37 -10.51
N TYR A 273 10.26 -8.09 -10.37
CA TYR A 273 9.30 -7.44 -11.26
C TYR A 273 9.87 -7.38 -12.70
N GLY A 274 11.13 -6.93 -12.84
CA GLY A 274 11.81 -6.85 -14.13
C GLY A 274 11.94 -8.20 -14.88
N ALA A 275 11.85 -9.31 -14.15
CA ALA A 275 11.81 -10.64 -14.76
C ALA A 275 10.47 -10.99 -15.44
N GLY A 276 9.41 -10.20 -15.23
CA GLY A 276 8.09 -10.42 -15.83
C GLY A 276 7.94 -9.80 -17.22
N ASP A 277 7.05 -10.34 -18.03
CA ASP A 277 6.49 -9.73 -19.25
C ASP A 277 5.13 -9.09 -18.96
N VAL A 278 4.37 -9.69 -18.05
CA VAL A 278 3.06 -9.24 -17.59
C VAL A 278 3.01 -9.37 -16.07
N PHE A 279 2.54 -8.35 -15.39
CA PHE A 279 2.19 -8.47 -13.97
C PHE A 279 0.73 -8.87 -13.81
N ALA A 280 0.45 -9.89 -13.00
CA ALA A 280 -0.91 -10.30 -12.72
C ALA A 280 -1.14 -10.59 -11.24
N MET A 281 -2.18 -9.99 -10.67
CA MET A 281 -2.69 -10.30 -9.33
C MET A 281 -4.21 -10.10 -9.30
N PRO A 282 -5.01 -11.08 -9.75
CA PRO A 282 -6.47 -10.98 -9.78
C PRO A 282 -7.04 -11.08 -8.36
N CYS A 283 -6.83 -10.03 -7.57
CA CYS A 283 -7.30 -9.99 -6.19
C CYS A 283 -8.83 -9.93 -6.13
N ARG A 284 -9.40 -10.50 -5.07
CA ARG A 284 -10.85 -10.61 -4.90
C ARG A 284 -11.34 -10.19 -3.52
N THR A 285 -12.54 -9.67 -3.48
CA THR A 285 -13.25 -9.35 -2.24
C THR A 285 -13.75 -10.62 -1.56
N ARG A 286 -13.52 -10.76 -0.26
CA ARG A 286 -13.93 -11.90 0.56
C ARG A 286 -14.67 -11.45 1.81
N ARG A 287 -15.30 -12.42 2.49
CA ARG A 287 -16.00 -12.22 3.78
C ARG A 287 -16.96 -11.03 3.77
N GLY A 288 -17.77 -10.92 2.70
CA GLY A 288 -18.79 -9.86 2.61
C GLY A 288 -18.20 -8.43 2.59
N GLY A 289 -16.98 -8.26 2.07
CA GLY A 289 -16.35 -6.93 1.98
C GLY A 289 -15.41 -6.58 3.15
N LEU A 290 -15.18 -7.52 4.08
CA LEU A 290 -14.24 -7.31 5.20
C LEU A 290 -12.79 -7.65 4.87
N ASP A 291 -12.55 -8.44 3.81
CA ASP A 291 -11.21 -8.82 3.34
C ASP A 291 -11.06 -8.35 1.88
N VAL A 292 -10.53 -7.17 1.71
CA VAL A 292 -10.40 -6.48 0.41
C VAL A 292 -8.98 -5.99 0.18
N GLU A 293 -8.64 -5.69 -1.07
CA GLU A 293 -7.41 -4.95 -1.40
C GLU A 293 -7.58 -3.46 -1.09
N GLY A 294 -6.64 -2.87 -0.35
CA GLY A 294 -6.74 -1.46 0.03
C GLY A 294 -6.48 -0.50 -1.13
N LEU A 295 -5.41 -0.75 -1.89
CA LEU A 295 -5.01 -0.05 -3.11
C LEU A 295 -4.24 -0.99 -4.03
N GLY A 296 -3.31 -1.80 -3.45
CA GLY A 296 -2.44 -2.66 -4.24
C GLY A 296 -1.24 -1.91 -4.83
N ILE A 297 -0.35 -1.40 -3.96
CA ILE A 297 0.88 -0.71 -4.39
C ILE A 297 1.71 -1.54 -5.40
N VAL A 298 1.63 -2.85 -5.33
CA VAL A 298 2.31 -3.79 -6.24
C VAL A 298 1.95 -3.60 -7.72
N TYR A 299 0.75 -3.13 -8.02
CA TYR A 299 0.35 -2.79 -9.40
C TYR A 299 1.11 -1.56 -9.90
N LEU A 300 1.29 -0.57 -9.02
CA LEU A 300 2.03 0.65 -9.35
C LEU A 300 3.54 0.39 -9.41
N GLU A 301 4.08 -0.53 -8.58
CA GLU A 301 5.47 -1.00 -8.67
C GLU A 301 5.71 -1.72 -10.00
N ALA A 302 4.77 -2.57 -10.43
CA ALA A 302 4.81 -3.23 -11.74
C ALA A 302 4.75 -2.21 -12.89
N SER A 303 3.83 -1.25 -12.82
CA SER A 303 3.74 -0.16 -13.82
C SER A 303 5.01 0.68 -13.86
N ALA A 304 5.62 0.99 -12.71
CA ALA A 304 6.91 1.68 -12.65
C ALA A 304 8.04 0.88 -13.31
N THR A 305 7.99 -0.43 -13.24
CA THR A 305 8.93 -1.35 -13.92
C THR A 305 8.63 -1.48 -15.42
N GLY A 306 7.55 -0.86 -15.92
CA GLY A 306 7.17 -0.90 -17.33
C GLY A 306 6.36 -2.12 -17.72
N LEU A 307 5.74 -2.81 -16.76
CA LEU A 307 4.89 -3.98 -17.02
C LEU A 307 3.42 -3.56 -17.21
N PRO A 308 2.71 -4.13 -18.18
CA PRO A 308 1.26 -4.08 -18.20
C PRO A 308 0.70 -4.90 -17.05
N VAL A 309 -0.45 -4.48 -16.52
CA VAL A 309 -1.04 -4.99 -15.29
C VAL A 309 -2.37 -5.71 -15.54
N VAL A 310 -2.54 -6.90 -14.97
CA VAL A 310 -3.84 -7.56 -14.84
C VAL A 310 -4.22 -7.59 -13.36
N ALA A 311 -5.12 -6.70 -12.96
CA ALA A 311 -5.57 -6.52 -11.58
C ALA A 311 -6.94 -7.13 -11.36
N GLY A 312 -7.24 -7.55 -10.13
CA GLY A 312 -8.60 -7.94 -9.76
C GLY A 312 -9.48 -6.75 -9.37
N ASP A 313 -10.78 -6.99 -9.30
CA ASP A 313 -11.83 -6.01 -9.01
C ASP A 313 -12.04 -5.74 -7.49
N SER A 314 -11.09 -6.15 -6.65
CA SER A 314 -11.24 -6.05 -5.20
C SER A 314 -10.86 -4.68 -4.64
N GLY A 315 -11.80 -4.08 -3.94
CA GLY A 315 -11.53 -2.88 -3.16
C GLY A 315 -10.95 -1.73 -3.98
N GLY A 316 -9.78 -1.23 -3.57
CA GLY A 316 -9.07 -0.15 -4.25
C GLY A 316 -8.11 -0.61 -5.36
N ALA A 317 -8.06 -1.90 -5.70
CA ALA A 317 -7.19 -2.37 -6.77
C ALA A 317 -7.46 -1.71 -8.13
N PRO A 318 -8.72 -1.46 -8.54
CA PRO A 318 -9.01 -0.69 -9.75
C PRO A 318 -8.47 0.74 -9.74
N ASP A 319 -8.29 1.36 -8.58
CA ASP A 319 -7.72 2.71 -8.46
C ASP A 319 -6.21 2.76 -8.82
N ALA A 320 -5.55 1.60 -8.86
CA ALA A 320 -4.13 1.45 -9.20
C ALA A 320 -3.89 1.01 -10.65
N VAL A 321 -4.90 1.06 -11.51
CA VAL A 321 -4.83 0.70 -12.95
C VAL A 321 -5.67 1.67 -13.75
N LEU A 322 -5.17 2.15 -14.87
CA LEU A 322 -5.97 2.81 -15.89
C LEU A 322 -6.48 1.72 -16.85
N ASP A 323 -7.73 1.27 -16.63
CA ASP A 323 -8.30 0.16 -17.36
C ASP A 323 -8.32 0.40 -18.88
N GLY A 324 -7.75 -0.54 -19.65
CA GLY A 324 -7.56 -0.42 -21.09
C GLY A 324 -6.33 0.41 -21.53
N GLU A 325 -5.68 1.17 -20.61
CA GLU A 325 -4.51 2.00 -20.95
C GLU A 325 -3.20 1.43 -20.36
N THR A 326 -3.18 1.08 -19.08
CA THR A 326 -1.98 0.54 -18.39
C THR A 326 -2.10 -0.95 -18.10
N GLY A 327 -3.24 -1.53 -18.40
CA GLY A 327 -3.59 -2.92 -18.16
C GLY A 327 -5.09 -3.10 -18.11
N TRP A 328 -5.56 -4.17 -17.45
CA TRP A 328 -6.97 -4.47 -17.31
C TRP A 328 -7.36 -4.84 -15.89
N VAL A 329 -8.60 -4.48 -15.54
CA VAL A 329 -9.27 -4.96 -14.34
C VAL A 329 -10.14 -6.16 -14.71
N VAL A 330 -9.94 -7.29 -14.04
CA VAL A 330 -10.66 -8.54 -14.27
C VAL A 330 -11.42 -8.97 -13.02
N HIS A 331 -12.43 -9.81 -13.18
CA HIS A 331 -13.12 -10.40 -12.04
C HIS A 331 -12.18 -11.39 -11.31
N GLY A 332 -11.85 -11.10 -10.05
CA GLY A 332 -10.82 -11.82 -9.29
C GLY A 332 -11.07 -13.32 -9.03
N ASN A 333 -12.27 -13.82 -9.33
CA ASN A 333 -12.62 -15.25 -9.28
C ASN A 333 -12.77 -15.89 -10.67
N ASP A 334 -12.49 -15.16 -11.76
CA ASP A 334 -12.60 -15.71 -13.13
C ASP A 334 -11.21 -16.03 -13.71
N PRO A 335 -10.79 -17.32 -13.72
CA PRO A 335 -9.54 -17.73 -14.32
C PRO A 335 -9.55 -17.61 -15.86
N ASN A 336 -10.72 -17.69 -16.52
CA ASN A 336 -10.80 -17.60 -17.97
C ASN A 336 -10.58 -16.15 -18.42
N GLU A 337 -11.22 -15.18 -17.80
CA GLU A 337 -10.99 -13.76 -18.09
C GLU A 337 -9.53 -13.38 -17.82
N SER A 338 -8.96 -13.83 -16.70
CA SER A 338 -7.54 -13.64 -16.40
C SER A 338 -6.63 -14.24 -17.47
N ALA A 339 -6.92 -15.48 -17.91
CA ALA A 339 -6.16 -16.12 -18.97
C ALA A 339 -6.25 -15.36 -20.29
N ASP A 340 -7.44 -14.92 -20.71
CA ASP A 340 -7.64 -14.21 -21.97
C ASP A 340 -6.85 -12.89 -22.01
N ARG A 341 -6.88 -12.10 -20.93
CA ARG A 341 -6.12 -10.86 -20.82
C ARG A 341 -4.60 -11.11 -20.83
N ILE A 342 -4.14 -12.09 -20.06
CA ILE A 342 -2.73 -12.46 -20.01
C ILE A 342 -2.25 -12.96 -21.38
N THR A 343 -2.98 -13.86 -22.02
CA THR A 343 -2.62 -14.40 -23.34
C THR A 343 -2.58 -13.29 -24.40
N THR A 344 -3.55 -12.36 -24.39
CA THR A 344 -3.53 -11.19 -25.29
C THR A 344 -2.25 -10.38 -25.14
N LEU A 345 -1.79 -10.15 -23.90
CA LEU A 345 -0.55 -9.42 -23.65
C LEU A 345 0.69 -10.22 -24.05
N LEU A 346 0.72 -11.54 -23.81
CA LEU A 346 1.87 -12.37 -24.17
C LEU A 346 2.02 -12.47 -25.69
N ALA A 347 0.91 -12.57 -26.42
CA ALA A 347 0.88 -12.71 -27.88
C ALA A 347 1.18 -11.40 -28.63
N ASP A 348 1.00 -10.23 -28.00
CA ASP A 348 1.23 -8.93 -28.66
C ASP A 348 2.30 -8.11 -27.92
N PRO A 349 3.58 -8.22 -28.31
CA PRO A 349 4.68 -7.46 -27.73
C PRO A 349 4.53 -5.93 -27.83
N GLU A 350 3.89 -5.45 -28.90
CA GLU A 350 3.69 -4.00 -29.11
C GLU A 350 2.62 -3.45 -28.14
N LEU A 351 1.53 -4.15 -27.95
CA LEU A 351 0.51 -3.83 -26.97
C LEU A 351 1.12 -3.82 -25.57
N ARG A 352 1.90 -4.87 -25.24
CA ARG A 352 2.60 -5.03 -23.97
C ARG A 352 3.53 -3.85 -23.68
N ARG A 353 4.37 -3.48 -24.66
CA ARG A 353 5.27 -2.33 -24.57
C ARG A 353 4.49 -1.03 -24.36
N ARG A 354 3.47 -0.77 -25.18
CA ARG A 354 2.66 0.46 -25.11
C ARG A 354 1.95 0.63 -23.76
N MET A 355 1.32 -0.44 -23.25
CA MET A 355 0.66 -0.40 -21.93
C MET A 355 1.66 -0.22 -20.80
N GLY A 356 2.81 -0.88 -20.86
CA GLY A 356 3.87 -0.75 -19.87
C GLY A 356 4.47 0.66 -19.82
N GLU A 357 4.79 1.25 -20.97
CA GLU A 357 5.28 2.64 -21.09
C GLU A 357 4.25 3.64 -20.56
N ARG A 358 2.97 3.45 -20.90
CA ARG A 358 1.89 4.29 -20.39
C ARG A 358 1.76 4.18 -18.87
N GLY A 359 1.89 2.94 -18.33
CA GLY A 359 1.87 2.69 -16.89
C GLY A 359 3.00 3.39 -16.16
N ARG A 360 4.23 3.29 -16.69
CA ARG A 360 5.39 3.99 -16.13
C ARG A 360 5.22 5.51 -16.15
N THR A 361 4.82 6.08 -17.27
CA THR A 361 4.55 7.52 -17.39
C THR A 361 3.52 7.97 -16.34
N TRP A 362 2.44 7.21 -16.18
CA TRP A 362 1.41 7.53 -15.19
C TRP A 362 1.93 7.48 -13.75
N VAL A 363 2.81 6.51 -13.42
CA VAL A 363 3.45 6.46 -12.10
C VAL A 363 4.35 7.68 -11.91
N GLU A 364 5.16 8.03 -12.88
CA GLU A 364 6.05 9.20 -12.83
C GLU A 364 5.28 10.52 -12.67
N GLU A 365 4.12 10.64 -13.25
CA GLU A 365 3.27 11.84 -13.19
C GLU A 365 2.47 11.97 -11.89
N LYS A 366 2.05 10.84 -11.28
CA LYS A 366 1.01 10.86 -10.22
C LYS A 366 1.39 10.18 -8.92
N TRP A 367 2.30 9.20 -8.94
CA TRP A 367 2.49 8.26 -7.83
C TRP A 367 3.89 8.30 -7.22
N ARG A 368 4.73 9.26 -7.59
CA ARG A 368 6.05 9.42 -6.96
C ARG A 368 5.92 9.94 -5.53
N TRP A 369 6.74 9.41 -4.64
CA TRP A 369 6.80 9.86 -3.25
C TRP A 369 7.00 11.36 -3.10
N ASP A 370 7.84 11.97 -3.95
CA ASP A 370 8.16 13.40 -3.86
C ASP A 370 6.94 14.27 -4.19
N LEU A 371 6.16 13.91 -5.21
CA LEU A 371 4.92 14.61 -5.56
C LEU A 371 3.89 14.53 -4.43
N LEU A 372 3.73 13.34 -3.86
CA LEU A 372 2.77 13.10 -2.78
C LEU A 372 3.21 13.78 -1.47
N ALA A 373 4.51 13.86 -1.22
CA ALA A 373 5.04 14.60 -0.08
C ALA A 373 4.83 16.12 -0.22
N GLU A 374 5.00 16.68 -1.43
CA GLU A 374 4.66 18.09 -1.68
C GLU A 374 3.16 18.34 -1.48
N HIS A 375 2.31 17.40 -1.91
CA HIS A 375 0.88 17.48 -1.65
C HIS A 375 0.58 17.46 -0.15
N LEU A 376 1.21 16.56 0.61
CA LEU A 376 1.07 16.54 2.07
C LEU A 376 1.56 17.84 2.73
N LYS A 377 2.70 18.41 2.29
CA LYS A 377 3.20 19.71 2.78
C LYS A 377 2.19 20.84 2.62
N ALA A 378 1.44 20.84 1.51
CA ALA A 378 0.41 21.84 1.28
C ALA A 378 -0.81 21.67 2.23
N LEU A 379 -1.06 20.45 2.70
CA LEU A 379 -2.12 20.16 3.67
C LEU A 379 -1.72 20.52 5.11
N LEU A 380 -0.43 20.49 5.43
CA LEU A 380 0.14 20.79 6.76
C LEU A 380 0.51 22.25 6.92
#